data_c2c3332f3a9ea4356b259b1b0a492f1f
#
_entry.id   c2c3332f3a9ea4356b259b1b0a492f1f
#
_cell.length_a   1.000
_cell.length_b   1.000
_cell.length_c   1.000
_cell.angle_alpha   90.00
_cell.angle_beta   90.00
_cell.angle_gamma   90.00
#
_symmetry.space_group_name_H-M   'P 1'
#
loop_
_entity.id
_entity.type
_entity.pdbx_description
1 polymer ?
#
loop_
_entity_poly.entity_id
_entity_poly.type
_entity_poly.pdbx_seq_one_letter_code
_entity_poly.pdbx_strand_id
1 'polypeptide(L)'
;VLSRGDLTEADWEEIEDTLLTSDLGIEVTTALMDELRTQAKVLDTSDPEAIRGVLRAELLKLVDPTMDRSLVLDRPASAESWDENQGDPAAAVLMVGVNGTGKTTTCGKLARVLLAQDRTVVMGAADTFRAAAAEQLTTWGRRVGVEVVRGQKEGADPASVAYDAAGEAARTGVDVVLVDTAGRLQNKAGLMDELGKIKRVMDKIAPVGEVLLVLDATTGQNGMRQAQVFSEAVGITGIVLTKMDGTAKGGIVVTVQKELGV
;
A
#
# COMPACT_ATOMS: atom_id res chain seq x y z
N VAL A 1 7.73 -29.78 -4.48
CA VAL A 1 8.95 -30.13 -3.77
C VAL A 1 8.63 -30.88 -2.49
N LEU A 2 7.95 -30.33 -1.52
CA LEU A 2 7.68 -30.88 -0.18
C LEU A 2 6.56 -31.96 -0.16
N SER A 3 6.53 -32.89 -1.09
CA SER A 3 5.39 -33.82 -1.21
C SER A 3 5.71 -35.30 -1.21
N ARG A 4 7.00 -35.73 -1.14
CA ARG A 4 7.36 -37.16 -1.25
C ARG A 4 8.67 -37.50 -0.50
N GLY A 5 8.58 -38.41 0.48
CA GLY A 5 9.74 -39.04 1.13
C GLY A 5 10.62 -38.05 1.91
N ASP A 6 11.77 -38.55 2.37
CA ASP A 6 12.78 -37.74 3.08
C ASP A 6 13.43 -36.72 2.13
N LEU A 7 13.69 -35.49 2.62
CA LEU A 7 14.33 -34.43 1.86
C LEU A 7 15.79 -34.77 1.53
N THR A 8 16.13 -34.68 0.26
CA THR A 8 17.48 -34.79 -0.27
C THR A 8 18.15 -33.42 -0.40
N GLU A 9 19.46 -33.39 -0.66
CA GLU A 9 20.13 -32.07 -0.92
C GLU A 9 19.57 -31.38 -2.15
N ALA A 10 19.16 -32.10 -3.17
CA ALA A 10 18.48 -31.53 -4.34
C ALA A 10 17.13 -30.86 -3.99
N ASP A 11 16.39 -31.39 -3.01
CA ASP A 11 15.15 -30.79 -2.53
C ASP A 11 15.43 -29.47 -1.78
N TRP A 12 16.54 -29.42 -1.04
CA TRP A 12 16.97 -28.17 -0.38
C TRP A 12 17.34 -27.08 -1.38
N GLU A 13 18.05 -27.43 -2.45
CA GLU A 13 18.38 -26.51 -3.55
C GLU A 13 17.10 -26.02 -4.24
N GLU A 14 16.12 -26.90 -4.48
CA GLU A 14 14.84 -26.50 -5.09
C GLU A 14 14.00 -25.60 -4.18
N ILE A 15 14.06 -25.79 -2.85
CA ILE A 15 13.43 -24.87 -1.89
C ILE A 15 14.08 -23.49 -1.99
N GLU A 16 15.41 -23.42 -1.99
CA GLU A 16 16.17 -22.17 -2.09
C GLU A 16 15.84 -21.43 -3.38
N ASP A 17 15.86 -22.10 -4.53
CA ASP A 17 15.50 -21.53 -5.82
C ASP A 17 14.06 -21.01 -5.83
N THR A 18 13.14 -21.74 -5.21
CA THR A 18 11.73 -21.29 -5.08
C THR A 18 11.62 -20.02 -4.26
N LEU A 19 12.35 -19.92 -3.16
CA LEU A 19 12.36 -18.71 -2.31
C LEU A 19 12.98 -17.51 -3.03
N LEU A 20 14.10 -17.72 -3.74
CA LEU A 20 14.74 -16.67 -4.56
C LEU A 20 13.80 -16.17 -5.66
N THR A 21 13.13 -17.08 -6.36
CA THR A 21 12.18 -16.70 -7.44
C THR A 21 10.91 -16.05 -6.93
N SER A 22 10.59 -16.19 -5.63
CA SER A 22 9.46 -15.49 -4.99
C SER A 22 9.74 -14.03 -4.63
N ASP A 23 10.92 -13.51 -4.93
CA ASP A 23 11.38 -12.13 -4.65
C ASP A 23 11.50 -11.79 -3.14
N LEU A 24 11.82 -12.79 -2.30
CA LEU A 24 12.18 -12.57 -0.89
C LEU A 24 13.52 -11.82 -0.72
N GLY A 25 14.36 -11.81 -1.75
CA GLY A 25 15.72 -11.27 -1.70
C GLY A 25 16.75 -12.28 -1.15
N ILE A 26 18.00 -12.10 -1.57
CA ILE A 26 19.08 -13.07 -1.27
C ILE A 26 19.35 -13.17 0.22
N GLU A 27 19.48 -12.06 0.92
CA GLU A 27 19.81 -12.05 2.36
C GLU A 27 18.73 -12.76 3.20
N VAL A 28 17.46 -12.48 2.93
CA VAL A 28 16.33 -13.11 3.63
C VAL A 28 16.27 -14.58 3.30
N THR A 29 16.46 -14.97 2.04
CA THR A 29 16.47 -16.38 1.62
C THR A 29 17.59 -17.15 2.29
N THR A 30 18.82 -16.63 2.31
CA THR A 30 19.96 -17.29 2.95
C THR A 30 19.70 -17.51 4.45
N ALA A 31 19.29 -16.47 5.17
CA ALA A 31 19.00 -16.57 6.60
C ALA A 31 17.86 -17.58 6.88
N LEU A 32 16.83 -17.59 6.04
CA LEU A 32 15.71 -18.53 6.16
C LEU A 32 16.16 -19.98 5.90
N MET A 33 17.01 -20.23 4.90
CA MET A 33 17.55 -21.55 4.60
C MET A 33 18.44 -22.08 5.73
N ASP A 34 19.27 -21.22 6.32
CA ASP A 34 20.12 -21.60 7.46
C ASP A 34 19.27 -22.01 8.67
N GLU A 35 18.21 -21.24 8.96
CA GLU A 35 17.28 -21.58 10.05
C GLU A 35 16.52 -22.87 9.77
N LEU A 36 16.01 -23.08 8.54
CA LEU A 36 15.32 -24.31 8.15
C LEU A 36 16.20 -25.53 8.32
N ARG A 37 17.46 -25.48 7.86
CA ARG A 37 18.44 -26.56 8.02
C ARG A 37 18.76 -26.81 9.50
N THR A 38 18.85 -25.77 10.30
CA THR A 38 19.07 -25.86 11.75
C THR A 38 17.90 -26.54 12.44
N GLN A 39 16.68 -26.10 12.15
CA GLN A 39 15.47 -26.68 12.74
C GLN A 39 15.25 -28.13 12.31
N ALA A 40 15.55 -28.47 11.06
CA ALA A 40 15.50 -29.86 10.59
C ALA A 40 16.44 -30.78 11.41
N LYS A 41 17.65 -30.30 11.73
CA LYS A 41 18.59 -31.03 12.59
C LYS A 41 18.10 -31.13 14.04
N VAL A 42 17.55 -30.05 14.60
CA VAL A 42 17.01 -30.01 15.97
C VAL A 42 15.83 -30.97 16.13
N LEU A 43 14.95 -31.01 15.13
CA LEU A 43 13.78 -31.89 15.12
C LEU A 43 14.13 -33.33 14.72
N ASP A 44 15.37 -33.58 14.31
CA ASP A 44 15.84 -34.87 13.75
C ASP A 44 14.86 -35.41 12.70
N THR A 45 14.50 -34.55 11.75
CA THR A 45 13.50 -34.88 10.74
C THR A 45 13.91 -34.44 9.34
N SER A 46 13.60 -35.27 8.37
CA SER A 46 13.62 -34.99 6.95
C SER A 46 12.20 -35.02 6.34
N ASP A 47 11.16 -35.12 7.20
CA ASP A 47 9.76 -35.14 6.77
C ASP A 47 9.35 -33.80 6.14
N PRO A 48 8.90 -33.81 4.88
CA PRO A 48 8.50 -32.60 4.16
C PRO A 48 7.41 -31.78 4.85
N GLU A 49 6.44 -32.42 5.52
CA GLU A 49 5.36 -31.69 6.19
C GLU A 49 5.87 -30.97 7.45
N ALA A 50 6.79 -31.60 8.20
CA ALA A 50 7.43 -30.95 9.34
C ALA A 50 8.25 -29.71 8.88
N ILE A 51 9.04 -29.85 7.82
CA ILE A 51 9.83 -28.76 7.25
C ILE A 51 8.93 -27.64 6.68
N ARG A 52 7.80 -27.98 6.05
CA ARG A 52 6.80 -26.99 5.62
C ARG A 52 6.23 -26.23 6.81
N GLY A 53 5.98 -26.90 7.92
CA GLY A 53 5.54 -26.26 9.17
C GLY A 53 6.55 -25.25 9.69
N VAL A 54 7.85 -25.61 9.70
CA VAL A 54 8.95 -24.73 10.09
C VAL A 54 9.04 -23.54 9.12
N LEU A 55 9.05 -23.77 7.81
CA LEU A 55 9.10 -22.74 6.80
C LEU A 55 7.96 -21.72 6.98
N ARG A 56 6.74 -22.21 7.19
CA ARG A 56 5.60 -21.35 7.45
C ARG A 56 5.77 -20.50 8.71
N ALA A 57 6.27 -21.11 9.79
CA ALA A 57 6.51 -20.40 11.05
C ALA A 57 7.57 -19.30 10.88
N GLU A 58 8.67 -19.59 10.19
CA GLU A 58 9.73 -18.60 9.93
C GLU A 58 9.26 -17.46 9.01
N LEU A 59 8.51 -17.77 7.94
CA LEU A 59 7.91 -16.75 7.08
C LEU A 59 6.92 -15.85 7.85
N LEU A 60 6.15 -16.41 8.78
CA LEU A 60 5.25 -15.62 9.63
C LEU A 60 6.03 -14.69 10.56
N LYS A 61 7.17 -15.11 11.11
CA LYS A 61 8.04 -14.22 11.91
C LYS A 61 8.53 -13.05 11.09
N LEU A 62 8.89 -13.26 9.81
CA LEU A 62 9.39 -12.20 8.93
C LEU A 62 8.35 -11.10 8.66
N VAL A 63 7.07 -11.44 8.62
CA VAL A 63 5.99 -10.47 8.41
C VAL A 63 5.36 -9.96 9.70
N ASP A 64 5.88 -10.36 10.84
CA ASP A 64 5.38 -10.02 12.17
C ASP A 64 3.83 -10.03 12.26
N PRO A 65 3.21 -11.17 12.58
CA PRO A 65 1.75 -11.29 12.63
C PRO A 65 1.11 -10.44 13.75
N THR A 66 1.93 -9.90 14.67
CA THR A 66 1.47 -9.04 15.79
C THR A 66 1.49 -7.56 15.43
N MET A 67 2.08 -7.18 14.29
CA MET A 67 2.09 -5.81 13.81
C MET A 67 0.65 -5.32 13.62
N ASP A 68 0.35 -4.15 14.16
CA ASP A 68 -0.92 -3.47 13.89
C ASP A 68 -0.95 -2.98 12.44
N ARG A 69 -1.90 -3.51 11.67
CA ARG A 69 -2.14 -3.15 10.27
C ARG A 69 -3.46 -2.41 10.09
N SER A 70 -4.06 -1.96 11.19
CA SER A 70 -5.24 -1.10 11.11
C SER A 70 -4.88 0.26 10.51
N LEU A 71 -5.81 0.84 9.78
CA LEU A 71 -5.64 2.19 9.25
C LEU A 71 -5.92 3.21 10.36
N VAL A 72 -5.12 4.28 10.38
CA VAL A 72 -5.36 5.44 11.26
C VAL A 72 -6.51 6.26 10.66
N LEU A 73 -7.72 5.97 11.07
CA LEU A 73 -8.97 6.57 10.57
C LEU A 73 -9.71 7.39 11.63
N ASP A 74 -9.05 7.70 12.73
CA ASP A 74 -9.59 8.62 13.71
C ASP A 74 -9.50 10.05 13.18
N ARG A 75 -10.57 10.82 13.38
CA ARG A 75 -10.56 12.22 13.00
C ARG A 75 -9.46 12.95 13.78
N PRO A 76 -8.60 13.74 13.10
CA PRO A 76 -7.60 14.52 13.81
C PRO A 76 -8.27 15.55 14.72
N ALA A 77 -7.70 15.77 15.89
CA ALA A 77 -8.25 16.70 16.87
C ALA A 77 -8.28 18.17 16.39
N SER A 78 -7.34 18.53 15.50
CA SER A 78 -7.31 19.83 14.81
C SER A 78 -6.31 19.79 13.65
N ALA A 79 -6.53 20.61 12.62
CA ALA A 79 -5.52 20.96 11.62
C ALA A 79 -4.84 22.30 12.00
N GLU A 80 -3.61 22.54 11.51
CA GLU A 80 -2.83 23.77 11.85
C GLU A 80 -3.57 25.09 11.49
N SER A 81 -4.46 25.05 10.52
CA SER A 81 -5.25 26.20 10.05
C SER A 81 -6.75 25.96 10.11
N TRP A 82 -7.18 25.12 11.04
CA TRP A 82 -8.60 24.79 11.16
C TRP A 82 -9.41 26.01 11.62
N ASP A 83 -10.45 26.30 10.85
CA ASP A 83 -11.46 27.32 11.16
C ASP A 83 -12.77 26.60 11.53
N GLU A 84 -13.36 26.91 12.66
CA GLU A 84 -14.64 26.34 13.13
C GLU A 84 -15.76 26.45 12.07
N ASN A 85 -15.65 27.39 11.12
CA ASN A 85 -16.59 27.54 10.02
C ASN A 85 -16.39 26.54 8.88
N GLN A 86 -15.29 25.77 8.87
CA GLN A 86 -14.96 24.80 7.83
C GLN A 86 -15.44 23.37 8.15
N GLY A 87 -16.00 23.14 9.34
CA GLY A 87 -16.41 21.83 9.82
C GLY A 87 -15.25 21.00 10.38
N ASP A 88 -15.54 19.80 10.87
CA ASP A 88 -14.54 18.93 11.49
C ASP A 88 -13.67 18.25 10.44
N PRO A 89 -12.33 18.22 10.60
CA PRO A 89 -11.45 17.57 9.64
C PRO A 89 -11.72 16.05 9.55
N ALA A 90 -11.77 15.51 8.34
CA ALA A 90 -11.87 14.08 8.10
C ALA A 90 -10.51 13.39 8.31
N ALA A 91 -10.50 12.09 8.59
CA ALA A 91 -9.29 11.30 8.46
C ALA A 91 -8.85 11.25 6.99
N ALA A 92 -7.59 11.59 6.69
CA ALA A 92 -7.11 11.70 5.33
C ALA A 92 -6.17 10.55 4.96
N VAL A 93 -6.45 9.90 3.83
CA VAL A 93 -5.67 8.82 3.25
C VAL A 93 -5.20 9.22 1.86
N LEU A 94 -3.89 9.24 1.66
CA LEU A 94 -3.26 9.54 0.37
C LEU A 94 -2.80 8.25 -0.31
N MET A 95 -3.33 7.97 -1.51
CA MET A 95 -2.95 6.80 -2.30
C MET A 95 -1.80 7.15 -3.24
N VAL A 96 -0.62 6.56 -3.06
CA VAL A 96 0.57 6.81 -3.87
C VAL A 96 1.09 5.54 -4.55
N GLY A 97 1.95 5.68 -5.56
CA GLY A 97 2.52 4.56 -6.30
C GLY A 97 2.58 4.83 -7.81
N VAL A 98 3.25 3.98 -8.56
CA VAL A 98 3.44 4.17 -10.01
C VAL A 98 2.15 3.89 -10.79
N ASN A 99 2.12 4.34 -12.05
CA ASN A 99 0.99 4.07 -12.93
C ASN A 99 0.81 2.55 -13.15
N GLY A 100 -0.44 2.11 -13.19
CA GLY A 100 -0.79 0.71 -13.44
C GLY A 100 -0.70 -0.23 -12.23
N THR A 101 -0.28 0.24 -11.05
CA THR A 101 -0.25 -0.57 -9.82
C THR A 101 -1.62 -0.82 -9.20
N GLY A 102 -2.66 -0.09 -9.63
CA GLY A 102 -4.01 -0.29 -9.12
C GLY A 102 -4.48 0.72 -8.08
N LYS A 103 -3.85 1.91 -7.95
CA LYS A 103 -4.23 2.97 -7.00
C LYS A 103 -5.73 3.30 -7.06
N THR A 104 -6.22 3.72 -8.23
CA THR A 104 -7.62 4.09 -8.44
C THR A 104 -8.58 2.96 -8.07
N THR A 105 -8.23 1.72 -8.44
CA THR A 105 -9.02 0.54 -8.09
C THR A 105 -9.00 0.27 -6.59
N THR A 106 -7.85 0.42 -5.95
CA THR A 106 -7.70 0.26 -4.49
C THR A 106 -8.49 1.32 -3.75
N CYS A 107 -8.44 2.58 -4.21
CA CYS A 107 -9.23 3.67 -3.66
C CYS A 107 -10.74 3.32 -3.64
N GLY A 108 -11.28 2.87 -4.77
CA GLY A 108 -12.69 2.46 -4.86
C GLY A 108 -13.03 1.23 -4.00
N LYS A 109 -12.13 0.24 -3.92
CA LYS A 109 -12.33 -0.93 -3.05
C LYS A 109 -12.26 -0.56 -1.57
N LEU A 110 -11.30 0.29 -1.19
CA LEU A 110 -11.16 0.77 0.19
C LEU A 110 -12.38 1.58 0.61
N ALA A 111 -12.89 2.47 -0.25
CA ALA A 111 -14.16 3.17 0.00
C ALA A 111 -15.30 2.20 0.30
N ARG A 112 -15.41 1.10 -0.47
CA ARG A 112 -16.43 0.07 -0.22
C ARG A 112 -16.25 -0.63 1.13
N VAL A 113 -15.01 -0.91 1.53
CA VAL A 113 -14.70 -1.53 2.83
C VAL A 113 -15.09 -0.59 3.96
N LEU A 114 -14.73 0.69 3.86
CA LEU A 114 -15.04 1.71 4.87
C LEU A 114 -16.54 1.92 5.04
N LEU A 115 -17.29 1.96 3.94
CA LEU A 115 -18.77 2.00 4.00
C LEU A 115 -19.37 0.77 4.70
N ALA A 116 -18.77 -0.41 4.51
CA ALA A 116 -19.22 -1.63 5.18
C ALA A 116 -18.88 -1.64 6.69
N GLN A 117 -18.02 -0.73 7.13
CA GLN A 117 -17.67 -0.45 8.52
C GLN A 117 -18.42 0.76 9.09
N ASP A 118 -19.52 1.16 8.44
CA ASP A 118 -20.36 2.32 8.79
C ASP A 118 -19.61 3.66 8.79
N ARG A 119 -18.48 3.76 8.04
CA ARG A 119 -17.76 5.02 7.82
C ARG A 119 -18.29 5.73 6.58
N THR A 120 -18.45 7.03 6.66
CA THR A 120 -18.75 7.88 5.51
C THR A 120 -17.48 8.33 4.81
N VAL A 121 -17.52 8.43 3.47
CA VAL A 121 -16.31 8.64 2.64
C VAL A 121 -16.55 9.66 1.54
N VAL A 122 -15.54 10.48 1.26
CA VAL A 122 -15.40 11.29 0.02
C VAL A 122 -14.12 10.85 -0.68
N MET A 123 -14.11 10.84 -2.01
CA MET A 123 -12.91 10.57 -2.81
C MET A 123 -12.47 11.80 -3.59
N GLY A 124 -11.13 12.03 -3.67
CA GLY A 124 -10.51 13.09 -4.47
C GLY A 124 -9.75 12.53 -5.67
N ALA A 125 -10.08 12.99 -6.89
CA ALA A 125 -9.43 12.57 -8.13
C ALA A 125 -8.24 13.48 -8.47
N ALA A 126 -7.13 13.34 -7.73
CA ALA A 126 -5.95 14.17 -7.91
C ALA A 126 -4.97 13.64 -9.00
N ASP A 127 -5.28 12.57 -9.73
CA ASP A 127 -4.62 12.23 -11.00
C ASP A 127 -5.25 13.04 -12.14
N THR A 128 -4.96 14.34 -12.17
CA THR A 128 -5.56 15.30 -13.10
C THR A 128 -4.96 15.28 -14.50
N PHE A 129 -3.86 14.58 -14.67
CA PHE A 129 -3.18 14.46 -15.97
C PHE A 129 -3.79 13.41 -16.90
N ARG A 130 -4.56 12.49 -16.34
CA ARG A 130 -5.22 11.44 -17.09
C ARG A 130 -6.72 11.56 -16.91
N ALA A 131 -7.40 12.15 -17.90
CA ALA A 131 -8.86 12.25 -17.88
C ALA A 131 -9.54 10.91 -17.57
N ALA A 132 -9.02 9.81 -18.13
CA ALA A 132 -9.52 8.46 -17.86
C ALA A 132 -9.36 8.02 -16.40
N ALA A 133 -8.38 8.52 -15.64
CA ALA A 133 -8.23 8.18 -14.21
C ALA A 133 -9.34 8.81 -13.37
N ALA A 134 -9.63 10.09 -13.60
CA ALA A 134 -10.73 10.77 -12.93
C ALA A 134 -12.10 10.15 -13.26
N GLU A 135 -12.31 9.74 -14.52
CA GLU A 135 -13.52 9.02 -14.94
C GLU A 135 -13.62 7.63 -14.29
N GLN A 136 -12.50 6.92 -14.19
CA GLN A 136 -12.43 5.62 -13.52
C GLN A 136 -12.79 5.74 -12.04
N LEU A 137 -12.23 6.74 -11.32
CA LEU A 137 -12.56 6.98 -9.93
C LEU A 137 -14.04 7.37 -9.77
N THR A 138 -14.56 8.22 -10.66
CA THR A 138 -15.99 8.58 -10.69
C THR A 138 -16.88 7.36 -10.88
N THR A 139 -16.46 6.42 -11.73
CA THR A 139 -17.18 5.16 -11.95
C THR A 139 -17.19 4.31 -10.68
N TRP A 140 -16.08 4.25 -9.95
CA TRP A 140 -16.02 3.61 -8.64
C TRP A 140 -16.95 4.31 -7.64
N GLY A 141 -16.90 5.65 -7.56
CA GLY A 141 -17.78 6.43 -6.68
C GLY A 141 -19.26 6.10 -6.90
N ARG A 142 -19.69 6.08 -8.16
CA ARG A 142 -21.09 5.71 -8.51
C ARG A 142 -21.43 4.29 -8.08
N ARG A 143 -20.51 3.33 -8.23
CA ARG A 143 -20.75 1.92 -7.87
C ARG A 143 -20.90 1.72 -6.37
N VAL A 144 -20.17 2.48 -5.58
CA VAL A 144 -20.18 2.35 -4.11
C VAL A 144 -21.04 3.39 -3.40
N GLY A 145 -21.58 4.37 -4.13
CA GLY A 145 -22.42 5.43 -3.56
C GLY A 145 -21.61 6.51 -2.84
N VAL A 146 -20.38 6.78 -3.30
CA VAL A 146 -19.46 7.76 -2.70
C VAL A 146 -19.27 8.94 -3.65
N GLU A 147 -19.28 10.15 -3.12
CA GLU A 147 -18.97 11.37 -3.87
C GLU A 147 -17.51 11.43 -4.29
N VAL A 148 -17.26 11.95 -5.51
CA VAL A 148 -15.92 12.12 -6.05
C VAL A 148 -15.70 13.57 -6.43
N VAL A 149 -14.81 14.23 -5.70
CA VAL A 149 -14.34 15.59 -6.02
C VAL A 149 -13.28 15.50 -7.10
N ARG A 150 -13.43 16.31 -8.15
CA ARG A 150 -12.52 16.35 -9.30
C ARG A 150 -12.29 17.78 -9.77
N GLY A 151 -11.19 18.00 -10.46
CA GLY A 151 -10.91 19.31 -11.06
C GLY A 151 -11.98 19.73 -12.06
N GLN A 152 -12.28 21.02 -12.10
CA GLN A 152 -13.27 21.59 -13.03
C GLN A 152 -12.85 21.48 -14.50
N LYS A 153 -11.56 21.32 -14.77
CA LYS A 153 -10.98 21.17 -16.10
C LYS A 153 -9.86 20.13 -16.09
N GLU A 154 -9.59 19.56 -17.25
CA GLU A 154 -8.43 18.70 -17.46
C GLU A 154 -7.13 19.46 -17.14
N GLY A 155 -6.18 18.80 -16.48
CA GLY A 155 -4.93 19.43 -16.05
C GLY A 155 -5.07 20.43 -14.89
N ALA A 156 -6.18 20.41 -14.14
CA ALA A 156 -6.27 21.17 -12.89
C ALA A 156 -5.11 20.84 -11.95
N ASP A 157 -4.72 21.76 -11.06
CA ASP A 157 -3.67 21.51 -10.07
C ASP A 157 -4.09 20.36 -9.13
N PRO A 158 -3.33 19.24 -9.08
CA PRO A 158 -3.65 18.10 -8.22
C PRO A 158 -3.80 18.49 -6.75
N ALA A 159 -2.99 19.42 -6.26
CA ALA A 159 -3.06 19.90 -4.89
C ALA A 159 -4.36 20.68 -4.61
N SER A 160 -4.86 21.42 -5.60
CA SER A 160 -6.16 22.09 -5.48
C SER A 160 -7.30 21.08 -5.38
N VAL A 161 -7.27 20.02 -6.19
CA VAL A 161 -8.30 18.96 -6.15
C VAL A 161 -8.29 18.23 -4.80
N ALA A 162 -7.11 17.94 -4.28
CA ALA A 162 -6.96 17.30 -2.96
C ALA A 162 -7.46 18.21 -1.82
N TYR A 163 -7.16 19.51 -1.92
CA TYR A 163 -7.67 20.53 -1.00
C TYR A 163 -9.19 20.61 -1.02
N ASP A 164 -9.77 20.69 -2.22
CA ASP A 164 -11.22 20.75 -2.40
C ASP A 164 -11.91 19.48 -1.85
N ALA A 165 -11.29 18.29 -2.04
CA ALA A 165 -11.80 17.04 -1.49
C ALA A 165 -11.77 17.02 0.04
N ALA A 166 -10.68 17.49 0.65
CA ALA A 166 -10.56 17.62 2.10
C ALA A 166 -11.57 18.64 2.66
N GLY A 167 -11.75 19.77 1.98
CA GLY A 167 -12.74 20.80 2.34
C GLY A 167 -14.18 20.29 2.22
N GLU A 168 -14.49 19.53 1.16
CA GLU A 168 -15.81 18.91 1.00
C GLU A 168 -16.08 17.88 2.09
N ALA A 169 -15.07 17.07 2.44
CA ALA A 169 -15.18 16.11 3.54
C ALA A 169 -15.47 16.80 4.87
N ALA A 170 -14.77 17.88 5.19
CA ALA A 170 -15.00 18.67 6.41
C ALA A 170 -16.39 19.32 6.39
N ARG A 171 -16.78 19.93 5.27
CA ARG A 171 -18.09 20.61 5.11
C ARG A 171 -19.27 19.65 5.28
N THR A 172 -19.15 18.42 4.77
CA THR A 172 -20.22 17.41 4.82
C THR A 172 -20.15 16.53 6.07
N GLY A 173 -19.09 16.66 6.88
CA GLY A 173 -18.88 15.90 8.10
C GLY A 173 -18.61 14.42 7.87
N VAL A 174 -18.10 14.02 6.70
CA VAL A 174 -17.72 12.63 6.45
C VAL A 174 -16.50 12.23 7.25
N ASP A 175 -16.36 10.92 7.52
CA ASP A 175 -15.31 10.39 8.39
C ASP A 175 -13.96 10.35 7.70
N VAL A 176 -13.92 10.03 6.40
CA VAL A 176 -12.67 9.74 5.67
C VAL A 176 -12.65 10.41 4.30
N VAL A 177 -11.52 11.01 3.95
CA VAL A 177 -11.21 11.44 2.58
C VAL A 177 -10.11 10.58 1.98
N LEU A 178 -10.39 9.94 0.84
CA LEU A 178 -9.42 9.13 0.08
C LEU A 178 -8.97 9.91 -1.16
N VAL A 179 -7.69 10.17 -1.30
CA VAL A 179 -7.15 10.92 -2.45
C VAL A 179 -6.34 10.00 -3.36
N ASP A 180 -6.82 9.81 -4.60
CA ASP A 180 -6.10 9.08 -5.67
C ASP A 180 -5.17 10.03 -6.41
N THR A 181 -3.87 9.69 -6.52
CA THR A 181 -2.85 10.55 -7.10
C THR A 181 -2.27 10.01 -8.41
N ALA A 182 -1.58 10.87 -9.16
CA ALA A 182 -0.78 10.48 -10.30
C ALA A 182 0.37 9.53 -9.91
N GLY A 183 0.91 8.80 -10.88
CA GLY A 183 2.00 7.84 -10.66
C GLY A 183 3.03 7.82 -11.80
N ARG A 184 3.33 8.98 -12.40
CA ARG A 184 4.23 9.08 -13.55
C ARG A 184 5.70 9.11 -13.14
N LEU A 185 6.25 7.93 -12.80
CA LEU A 185 7.63 7.80 -12.30
C LEU A 185 8.71 8.16 -13.35
N GLN A 186 8.38 8.21 -14.64
CA GLN A 186 9.26 8.70 -15.71
C GLN A 186 9.66 10.18 -15.52
N ASN A 187 8.86 10.95 -14.79
CA ASN A 187 9.20 12.27 -14.29
C ASN A 187 9.26 12.22 -12.75
N LYS A 188 10.27 11.51 -12.22
CA LYS A 188 10.38 11.23 -10.79
C LYS A 188 10.38 12.50 -9.94
N ALA A 189 11.21 13.48 -10.27
CA ALA A 189 11.34 14.72 -9.50
C ALA A 189 10.00 15.48 -9.46
N GLY A 190 9.38 15.71 -10.62
CA GLY A 190 8.09 16.40 -10.71
C GLY A 190 6.96 15.68 -9.97
N LEU A 191 6.94 14.33 -10.02
CA LEU A 191 5.96 13.55 -9.27
C LEU A 191 6.16 13.68 -7.75
N MET A 192 7.40 13.60 -7.27
CA MET A 192 7.70 13.70 -5.83
C MET A 192 7.40 15.11 -5.30
N ASP A 193 7.73 16.15 -6.04
CA ASP A 193 7.37 17.52 -5.70
C ASP A 193 5.85 17.73 -5.64
N GLU A 194 5.12 17.16 -6.62
CA GLU A 194 3.65 17.19 -6.66
C GLU A 194 3.02 16.49 -5.45
N LEU A 195 3.47 15.27 -5.13
CA LEU A 195 2.97 14.52 -3.98
C LEU A 195 3.28 15.23 -2.67
N GLY A 196 4.47 15.78 -2.51
CA GLY A 196 4.84 16.59 -1.35
C GLY A 196 3.98 17.86 -1.25
N LYS A 197 3.63 18.50 -2.39
CA LYS A 197 2.71 19.64 -2.41
C LYS A 197 1.29 19.23 -2.01
N ILE A 198 0.76 18.12 -2.55
CA ILE A 198 -0.54 17.57 -2.19
C ILE A 198 -0.63 17.36 -0.68
N LYS A 199 0.34 16.62 -0.11
CA LYS A 199 0.36 16.34 1.33
C LYS A 199 0.36 17.62 2.16
N ARG A 200 1.28 18.56 1.88
CA ARG A 200 1.37 19.84 2.62
C ARG A 200 0.10 20.69 2.53
N VAL A 201 -0.63 20.60 1.42
CA VAL A 201 -1.87 21.36 1.24
C VAL A 201 -3.03 20.70 1.98
N MET A 202 -3.09 19.36 1.96
CA MET A 202 -4.08 18.61 2.73
C MET A 202 -3.89 18.77 4.24
N ASP A 203 -2.64 18.72 4.71
CA ASP A 203 -2.31 18.84 6.15
C ASP A 203 -2.84 20.14 6.79
N LYS A 204 -3.18 21.14 5.98
CA LYS A 204 -3.79 22.39 6.47
C LYS A 204 -5.27 22.24 6.84
N ILE A 205 -6.00 21.31 6.21
CA ILE A 205 -7.45 21.12 6.43
C ILE A 205 -7.71 19.75 7.07
N ALA A 206 -7.09 18.71 6.53
CA ALA A 206 -7.20 17.32 6.99
C ALA A 206 -5.81 16.71 7.05
N PRO A 207 -5.16 16.70 8.21
CA PRO A 207 -3.85 16.09 8.39
C PRO A 207 -3.84 14.66 7.85
N VAL A 208 -2.86 14.38 6.96
CA VAL A 208 -2.75 13.08 6.29
C VAL A 208 -2.21 12.05 7.29
N GLY A 209 -3.13 11.26 7.85
CA GLY A 209 -2.80 10.18 8.79
C GLY A 209 -2.22 8.95 8.10
N GLU A 210 -2.62 8.70 6.84
CA GLU A 210 -2.18 7.54 6.08
C GLU A 210 -1.66 7.92 4.70
N VAL A 211 -0.48 7.43 4.35
CA VAL A 211 0.08 7.45 3.00
C VAL A 211 0.28 6.01 2.55
N LEU A 212 -0.62 5.49 1.75
CA LEU A 212 -0.63 4.10 1.31
C LEU A 212 0.07 3.95 -0.03
N LEU A 213 1.20 3.26 -0.03
CA LEU A 213 1.90 2.90 -1.26
C LEU A 213 1.26 1.66 -1.89
N VAL A 214 0.74 1.82 -3.10
CA VAL A 214 0.17 0.70 -3.87
C VAL A 214 1.25 0.10 -4.77
N LEU A 215 1.69 -1.11 -4.44
CA LEU A 215 2.68 -1.89 -5.17
C LEU A 215 2.01 -3.02 -5.96
N ASP A 216 2.51 -3.24 -7.15
CA ASP A 216 2.15 -4.39 -7.98
C ASP A 216 3.07 -5.56 -7.66
N ALA A 217 2.53 -6.67 -7.16
CA ALA A 217 3.28 -7.87 -6.79
C ALA A 217 4.09 -8.46 -7.96
N THR A 218 3.74 -8.14 -9.20
CA THR A 218 4.48 -8.61 -10.39
C THR A 218 5.81 -7.86 -10.60
N THR A 219 6.04 -6.74 -9.92
CA THR A 219 7.25 -5.93 -10.09
C THR A 219 8.48 -6.44 -9.35
N GLY A 220 8.28 -7.34 -8.37
CA GLY A 220 9.37 -7.94 -7.61
C GLY A 220 10.28 -6.91 -6.95
N GLN A 221 11.59 -7.15 -6.95
CA GLN A 221 12.60 -6.28 -6.31
C GLN A 221 12.60 -4.82 -6.80
N ASN A 222 12.04 -4.52 -7.97
CA ASN A 222 11.85 -3.13 -8.39
C ASN A 222 10.86 -2.37 -7.48
N GLY A 223 9.96 -3.08 -6.78
CA GLY A 223 9.07 -2.51 -5.79
C GLY A 223 9.81 -1.86 -4.63
N MET A 224 10.97 -2.42 -4.20
CA MET A 224 11.79 -1.86 -3.12
C MET A 224 12.29 -0.44 -3.46
N ARG A 225 12.84 -0.25 -4.68
CA ARG A 225 13.28 1.08 -5.12
C ARG A 225 12.14 2.08 -5.19
N GLN A 226 10.96 1.64 -5.61
CA GLN A 226 9.77 2.49 -5.60
C GLN A 226 9.43 2.88 -4.16
N ALA A 227 9.36 1.92 -3.24
CA ALA A 227 9.02 2.16 -1.85
C ALA A 227 9.95 3.17 -1.18
N GLN A 228 11.27 3.05 -1.38
CA GLN A 228 12.25 4.02 -0.88
C GLN A 228 11.98 5.44 -1.39
N VAL A 229 11.80 5.59 -2.71
CA VAL A 229 11.55 6.90 -3.33
C VAL A 229 10.28 7.58 -2.81
N PHE A 230 9.19 6.83 -2.67
CA PHE A 230 7.94 7.38 -2.14
C PHE A 230 8.04 7.66 -0.63
N SER A 231 8.77 6.82 0.13
CA SER A 231 9.01 7.03 1.56
C SER A 231 9.78 8.33 1.83
N GLU A 232 10.84 8.59 1.06
CA GLU A 232 11.62 9.83 1.16
C GLU A 232 10.79 11.08 0.82
N ALA A 233 9.87 10.98 -0.14
CA ALA A 233 9.11 12.12 -0.63
C ALA A 233 7.92 12.51 0.27
N VAL A 234 7.18 11.52 0.76
CA VAL A 234 5.89 11.76 1.46
C VAL A 234 5.73 10.96 2.76
N GLY A 235 6.67 10.10 3.11
CA GLY A 235 6.60 9.28 4.32
C GLY A 235 5.44 8.29 4.25
N ILE A 236 5.66 7.12 3.62
CA ILE A 236 4.63 6.08 3.54
C ILE A 236 4.37 5.49 4.94
N THR A 237 3.10 5.19 5.22
CA THR A 237 2.65 4.60 6.50
C THR A 237 2.23 3.15 6.35
N GLY A 238 1.94 2.72 5.12
CA GLY A 238 1.51 1.36 4.84
C GLY A 238 1.63 1.00 3.36
N ILE A 239 1.54 -0.31 3.08
CA ILE A 239 1.65 -0.86 1.74
C ILE A 239 0.39 -1.64 1.38
N VAL A 240 -0.10 -1.41 0.17
CA VAL A 240 -1.14 -2.22 -0.45
C VAL A 240 -0.55 -3.03 -1.59
N LEU A 241 -0.53 -4.35 -1.45
CA LEU A 241 -0.04 -5.24 -2.49
C LEU A 241 -1.20 -5.67 -3.40
N THR A 242 -1.04 -5.45 -4.70
CA THR A 242 -2.05 -5.78 -5.72
C THR A 242 -1.59 -6.91 -6.65
N LYS A 243 -2.52 -7.47 -7.42
CA LYS A 243 -2.26 -8.50 -8.44
C LYS A 243 -1.58 -9.78 -7.90
N MET A 244 -1.85 -10.13 -6.66
CA MET A 244 -1.31 -11.33 -6.01
C MET A 244 -1.79 -12.63 -6.66
N ASP A 245 -2.94 -12.59 -7.32
CA ASP A 245 -3.54 -13.71 -8.05
C ASP A 245 -2.78 -14.12 -9.32
N GLY A 246 -1.93 -13.24 -9.85
CA GLY A 246 -1.18 -13.43 -11.09
C GLY A 246 0.31 -13.75 -10.92
N THR A 247 0.82 -13.88 -9.69
CA THR A 247 2.26 -14.02 -9.45
C THR A 247 2.61 -14.78 -8.18
N ALA A 248 3.78 -15.44 -8.20
CA ALA A 248 4.42 -16.00 -7.02
C ALA A 248 5.39 -15.00 -6.31
N LYS A 249 5.44 -13.74 -6.75
CA LYS A 249 6.46 -12.75 -6.34
C LYS A 249 6.06 -11.89 -5.13
N GLY A 250 5.17 -12.38 -4.28
CA GLY A 250 4.72 -11.68 -3.07
C GLY A 250 5.79 -11.47 -2.00
N GLY A 251 6.95 -12.11 -2.12
CA GLY A 251 8.05 -11.99 -1.17
C GLY A 251 8.61 -10.58 -1.02
N ILE A 252 8.41 -9.71 -2.03
CA ILE A 252 8.81 -8.30 -1.95
C ILE A 252 8.23 -7.57 -0.74
N VAL A 253 7.03 -7.96 -0.25
CA VAL A 253 6.43 -7.33 0.91
C VAL A 253 7.27 -7.51 2.17
N VAL A 254 7.91 -8.68 2.32
CA VAL A 254 8.80 -8.98 3.45
C VAL A 254 10.00 -8.03 3.44
N THR A 255 10.62 -7.86 2.27
CA THR A 255 11.78 -6.98 2.12
C THR A 255 11.40 -5.52 2.40
N VAL A 256 10.30 -5.03 1.82
CA VAL A 256 9.88 -3.64 2.03
C VAL A 256 9.49 -3.38 3.48
N GLN A 257 8.77 -4.31 4.12
CA GLN A 257 8.41 -4.19 5.53
C GLN A 257 9.64 -4.15 6.43
N LYS A 258 10.63 -5.03 6.20
CA LYS A 258 11.88 -5.07 6.96
C LYS A 258 12.69 -3.78 6.82
N GLU A 259 12.78 -3.24 5.60
CA GLU A 259 13.60 -2.05 5.30
C GLU A 259 12.97 -0.75 5.77
N LEU A 260 11.65 -0.63 5.68
CA LEU A 260 10.92 0.62 5.94
C LEU A 260 10.12 0.61 7.25
N GLY A 261 9.92 -0.54 7.87
CA GLY A 261 9.20 -0.66 9.13
C GLY A 261 7.70 -0.36 9.03
N VAL A 262 7.08 -0.62 7.86
CA VAL A 262 5.66 -0.33 7.56
C VAL A 262 4.89 -1.59 7.19
#